data_ae9dcd15ab6e5c99b655fe39f9106c08
#
_entry.id   ae9dcd15ab6e5c99b655fe39f9106c08
#
_cell.length_a   1.000
_cell.length_b   1.000
_cell.length_c   1.000
_cell.angle_alpha   90.00
_cell.angle_beta   90.00
_cell.angle_gamma   90.00
#
_symmetry.space_group_name_H-M   'P 1'
#
loop_
_entity.id
_entity.type
_entity.pdbx_description
1 polymer ?
#
loop_
_entity_poly.entity_id
_entity_poly.type
_entity_poly.pdbx_seq_one_letter_code
_entity_poly.pdbx_strand_id
1 'polypeptide(L)'
;LLKMAVIDTGMGIRQDDMKYLFDSFKRVNEGSTKGIEGTGLGLSICSQLVNLMGGQITVDSIYQKGSTFTITIPQKIVNATPLGNLNYNSSSRHQRSSYKKSFEAPEAKVLVVDDNDMNLLVAKKLLRETKVQLALAHSGMECLKLTAKNNYDVIFMDHMMPEMDGEKTMDLVRNQQGGFCRKTPIIALTANAMSGAEEKYRKMGFSDYLAKPINGILFEAMLLRYLPKERIEYMIDPDEISEMDGFRILGQKKKQRLIVSTDNVVDLPNDVIRQLGIPVMHYFVNTEYGHYEDMVEIHSDSLLSYIEKDQYAKSEAPTVGEYETFFGNLLEEAEQVLHISIASESGKGFENASQAAAGFSHVQVFDSGHLSSGTGLMVMHAANMVLKNKDLDEILQSLEAIQPKIQTSFILDSSKQLYRSGLLNKQVWKMTEMLQCHPVLALHKKKIVPAAIFFGNTQDVYKKYIHAQMARWSPIDQKVLFITSAGCSKETKDMILEEVQKYKKFDQIYMQEASAAITSNCGAGCFGLIYMLQ
;
A
#
# COMPACT_ATOMS: atom_id res chain seq x y z
N LEU A 1 22.22 -20.62 9.65
CA LEU A 1 22.54 -19.22 9.81
C LEU A 1 22.69 -18.56 8.45
N LEU A 2 21.96 -17.49 8.17
CA LEU A 2 22.19 -16.60 7.03
C LEU A 2 23.25 -15.58 7.43
N LYS A 3 24.33 -15.50 6.66
CA LYS A 3 25.38 -14.51 6.86
C LYS A 3 25.44 -13.57 5.67
N MET A 4 25.32 -12.26 5.91
CA MET A 4 25.42 -11.21 4.90
C MET A 4 26.53 -10.25 5.29
N ALA A 5 27.39 -9.87 4.33
CA ALA A 5 28.45 -8.92 4.56
C ALA A 5 28.36 -7.77 3.56
N VAL A 6 28.49 -6.54 4.06
CA VAL A 6 28.61 -5.31 3.26
C VAL A 6 30.04 -4.80 3.47
N ILE A 7 30.78 -4.67 2.37
CA ILE A 7 32.21 -4.32 2.37
C ILE A 7 32.37 -3.02 1.59
N ASP A 8 33.05 -2.03 2.20
CA ASP A 8 33.44 -0.78 1.57
C ASP A 8 34.95 -0.58 1.63
N THR A 9 35.47 0.20 0.72
CA THR A 9 36.88 0.65 0.66
C THR A 9 37.01 2.12 1.06
N GLY A 10 36.11 2.61 1.92
CA GLY A 10 36.05 3.99 2.37
C GLY A 10 37.11 4.35 3.42
N MET A 11 36.84 5.42 4.15
CA MET A 11 37.79 5.93 5.16
C MET A 11 37.98 5.02 6.40
N GLY A 12 37.16 4.00 6.53
CA GLY A 12 37.15 3.13 7.70
C GLY A 12 36.78 3.86 9.00
N ILE A 13 36.82 3.12 10.12
CA ILE A 13 36.41 3.58 11.44
C ILE A 13 37.60 3.49 12.40
N ARG A 14 37.80 4.54 13.22
CA ARG A 14 38.84 4.52 14.25
C ARG A 14 38.47 3.56 15.37
N GLN A 15 39.48 2.96 15.99
CA GLN A 15 39.28 1.93 17.02
C GLN A 15 38.56 2.47 18.27
N ASP A 16 38.77 3.76 18.60
CA ASP A 16 38.09 4.43 19.72
C ASP A 16 36.60 4.64 19.45
N ASP A 17 36.21 4.82 18.18
CA ASP A 17 34.84 5.08 17.74
C ASP A 17 34.04 3.79 17.59
N MET A 18 34.70 2.65 17.42
CA MET A 18 34.05 1.32 17.26
C MET A 18 33.14 0.97 18.44
N LYS A 19 33.47 1.40 19.65
CA LYS A 19 32.71 1.10 20.87
C LYS A 19 31.31 1.74 20.87
N TYR A 20 31.14 2.82 20.14
CA TYR A 20 29.94 3.65 20.17
C TYR A 20 29.15 3.60 18.84
N LEU A 21 29.60 2.77 17.90
CA LEU A 21 29.09 2.75 16.54
C LEU A 21 27.58 2.45 16.43
N PHE A 22 27.06 1.66 17.38
CA PHE A 22 25.67 1.27 17.45
C PHE A 22 24.85 2.06 18.48
N ASP A 23 25.46 3.06 19.15
CA ASP A 23 24.76 3.93 20.09
C ASP A 23 23.85 4.92 19.33
N SER A 24 22.64 5.11 19.82
CA SER A 24 21.70 6.08 19.23
C SER A 24 22.21 7.50 19.36
N PHE A 25 22.04 8.31 18.31
CA PHE A 25 22.42 9.72 18.24
C PHE A 25 23.93 10.01 18.30
N LYS A 26 24.80 9.00 18.30
CA LYS A 26 26.23 9.20 18.19
C LYS A 26 26.71 9.18 16.74
N ARG A 27 27.57 10.11 16.39
CA ARG A 27 28.22 10.23 15.07
C ARG A 27 29.70 10.04 15.22
N VAL A 28 30.26 9.17 14.39
CA VAL A 28 31.69 8.91 14.29
C VAL A 28 32.32 9.98 13.41
N ASN A 29 33.43 10.60 13.85
CA ASN A 29 34.18 11.64 13.12
C ASN A 29 33.51 13.03 12.98
N GLU A 30 33.00 13.61 14.05
CA GLU A 30 32.44 14.99 14.04
C GLU A 30 33.38 16.08 13.49
N GLY A 31 34.68 15.82 13.42
CA GLY A 31 35.69 16.77 12.93
C GLY A 31 35.90 16.79 11.41
N SER A 32 35.58 15.71 10.68
CA SER A 32 35.91 15.54 9.26
C SER A 32 34.69 15.54 8.35
N THR A 33 33.46 15.54 8.89
CA THR A 33 32.19 15.41 8.13
C THR A 33 31.31 16.66 8.27
N LYS A 34 31.91 17.85 8.26
CA LYS A 34 31.14 19.10 8.11
C LYS A 34 30.46 19.08 6.75
N GLY A 35 29.14 18.75 6.71
CA GLY A 35 28.32 18.79 5.53
C GLY A 35 27.54 17.49 5.19
N ILE A 36 27.74 16.39 5.92
CA ILE A 36 26.92 15.20 5.71
C ILE A 36 25.84 15.16 6.81
N GLU A 37 24.58 15.44 6.45
CA GLU A 37 23.46 15.27 7.36
C GLU A 37 23.19 13.79 7.64
N GLY A 38 23.06 13.44 8.92
CA GLY A 38 22.65 12.10 9.35
C GLY A 38 22.20 12.14 10.80
N THR A 39 21.09 11.51 11.13
CA THR A 39 20.48 11.50 12.47
C THR A 39 21.25 10.68 13.49
N GLY A 40 22.28 9.91 13.09
CA GLY A 40 23.01 8.97 13.97
C GLY A 40 22.14 7.79 14.45
N LEU A 41 20.97 7.55 13.84
CA LEU A 41 20.03 6.49 14.23
C LEU A 41 20.13 5.24 13.35
N GLY A 42 20.70 5.32 12.15
CA GLY A 42 20.66 4.22 11.16
C GLY A 42 21.27 2.92 11.69
N LEU A 43 22.47 2.94 12.21
CA LEU A 43 23.15 1.72 12.72
C LEU A 43 22.53 1.18 14.00
N SER A 44 22.02 2.04 14.88
CA SER A 44 21.30 1.60 16.09
C SER A 44 19.97 0.91 15.75
N ILE A 45 19.24 1.43 14.77
CA ILE A 45 18.01 0.79 14.24
C ILE A 45 18.34 -0.56 13.60
N CYS A 46 19.39 -0.62 12.76
CA CYS A 46 19.84 -1.89 12.18
C CYS A 46 20.19 -2.93 13.25
N SER A 47 20.91 -2.51 14.30
CA SER A 47 21.27 -3.40 15.41
C SER A 47 20.03 -3.91 16.15
N GLN A 48 19.05 -3.05 16.44
CA GLN A 48 17.79 -3.44 17.07
C GLN A 48 16.99 -4.42 16.22
N LEU A 49 16.86 -4.16 14.92
CA LEU A 49 16.15 -5.04 14.00
C LEU A 49 16.81 -6.42 13.90
N VAL A 50 18.13 -6.48 13.78
CA VAL A 50 18.88 -7.73 13.74
C VAL A 50 18.71 -8.52 15.05
N ASN A 51 18.75 -7.85 16.19
CA ASN A 51 18.50 -8.47 17.49
C ASN A 51 17.07 -9.02 17.63
N LEU A 52 16.06 -8.28 17.16
CA LEU A 52 14.67 -8.74 17.13
C LEU A 52 14.50 -9.99 16.25
N MET A 53 15.32 -10.14 15.21
CA MET A 53 15.36 -11.34 14.36
C MET A 53 16.21 -12.48 14.98
N GLY A 54 16.66 -12.35 16.23
CA GLY A 54 17.52 -13.33 16.91
C GLY A 54 18.93 -13.41 16.32
N GLY A 55 19.34 -12.40 15.59
CA GLY A 55 20.64 -12.33 14.92
C GLY A 55 21.66 -11.46 15.63
N GLN A 56 22.80 -11.25 14.99
CA GLN A 56 23.90 -10.42 15.47
C GLN A 56 24.49 -9.59 14.32
N ILE A 57 24.85 -8.34 14.59
CA ILE A 57 25.62 -7.49 13.68
C ILE A 57 27.02 -7.28 14.25
N THR A 58 28.03 -7.45 13.41
CA THR A 58 29.44 -7.20 13.75
C THR A 58 30.06 -6.29 12.71
N VAL A 59 31.13 -5.58 13.11
CA VAL A 59 31.89 -4.71 12.22
C VAL A 59 33.38 -4.95 12.38
N ASP A 60 34.07 -5.10 11.25
CA ASP A 60 35.52 -5.13 11.13
C ASP A 60 35.93 -3.94 10.27
N SER A 61 36.76 -3.05 10.82
CA SER A 61 37.18 -1.85 10.10
C SER A 61 38.64 -1.51 10.35
N ILE A 62 39.29 -1.04 9.30
CA ILE A 62 40.67 -0.51 9.38
C ILE A 62 40.60 0.93 8.86
N TYR A 63 41.00 1.87 9.73
CA TYR A 63 40.99 3.28 9.36
C TYR A 63 41.84 3.52 8.09
N GLN A 64 41.27 4.28 7.14
CA GLN A 64 41.80 4.56 5.80
C GLN A 64 41.84 3.34 4.83
N LYS A 65 41.23 2.21 5.18
CA LYS A 65 41.15 1.03 4.27
C LYS A 65 39.74 0.54 4.00
N GLY A 66 38.77 0.96 4.81
CA GLY A 66 37.36 0.59 4.66
C GLY A 66 36.81 -0.22 5.81
N SER A 67 35.54 -0.65 5.69
CA SER A 67 34.81 -1.37 6.72
C SER A 67 34.09 -2.57 6.15
N THR A 68 33.85 -3.57 6.98
CA THR A 68 33.03 -4.75 6.69
C THR A 68 31.99 -4.89 7.79
N PHE A 69 30.74 -4.69 7.46
CA PHE A 69 29.61 -4.95 8.34
C PHE A 69 29.04 -6.33 8.04
N THR A 70 28.98 -7.20 9.04
CA THR A 70 28.48 -8.56 8.91
C THR A 70 27.23 -8.75 9.76
N ILE A 71 26.14 -9.16 9.15
CA ILE A 71 24.89 -9.53 9.79
C ILE A 71 24.74 -11.04 9.75
N THR A 72 24.41 -11.64 10.88
CA THR A 72 24.15 -13.08 11.00
C THR A 72 22.77 -13.30 11.59
N ILE A 73 21.87 -13.98 10.89
CA ILE A 73 20.48 -14.22 11.32
C ILE A 73 20.17 -15.72 11.29
N PRO A 74 19.56 -16.30 12.33
CA PRO A 74 19.06 -17.66 12.30
C PRO A 74 17.91 -17.76 11.28
N GLN A 75 18.05 -18.65 10.31
CA GLN A 75 17.03 -18.91 9.29
C GLN A 75 16.73 -20.41 9.20
N LYS A 76 15.44 -20.76 9.07
CA LYS A 76 15.04 -22.13 8.76
C LYS A 76 15.37 -22.45 7.30
N ILE A 77 16.10 -23.50 7.08
CA ILE A 77 16.39 -23.97 5.72
C ILE A 77 15.12 -24.68 5.21
N VAL A 78 14.50 -24.12 4.17
CA VAL A 78 13.30 -24.71 3.53
C VAL A 78 13.72 -25.73 2.46
N ASN A 79 14.82 -25.49 1.76
CA ASN A 79 15.42 -26.40 0.79
C ASN A 79 16.94 -26.43 1.00
N ALA A 80 17.49 -27.61 1.29
CA ALA A 80 18.91 -27.81 1.57
C ALA A 80 19.77 -28.00 0.30
N THR A 81 19.17 -27.97 -0.89
CA THR A 81 19.93 -28.11 -2.15
C THR A 81 20.87 -26.89 -2.31
N PRO A 82 22.19 -27.08 -2.42
CA PRO A 82 23.11 -25.98 -2.64
C PRO A 82 22.76 -25.22 -3.91
N LEU A 83 22.71 -23.88 -3.84
CA LEU A 83 22.46 -23.02 -5.01
C LEU A 83 23.58 -23.07 -6.05
N GLY A 84 24.70 -23.73 -5.74
CA GLY A 84 25.87 -23.79 -6.63
C GLY A 84 26.55 -22.43 -6.82
N ASN A 85 27.36 -22.30 -7.86
CA ASN A 85 27.91 -21.01 -8.27
C ASN A 85 26.78 -20.14 -8.83
N LEU A 86 26.38 -19.11 -8.10
CA LEU A 86 25.48 -18.08 -8.60
C LEU A 86 26.19 -17.35 -9.77
N ASN A 87 25.96 -17.80 -10.98
CA ASN A 87 26.26 -16.98 -12.15
C ASN A 87 25.26 -15.83 -12.16
N TYR A 88 25.66 -14.69 -11.62
CA TYR A 88 24.89 -13.42 -11.62
C TYR A 88 24.44 -12.98 -13.04
N ASN A 89 24.94 -13.65 -14.07
CA ASN A 89 24.59 -13.36 -15.47
C ASN A 89 23.41 -14.18 -16.03
N SER A 90 22.79 -15.11 -15.27
CA SER A 90 21.79 -15.99 -15.88
C SER A 90 20.47 -16.19 -15.14
N SER A 91 20.24 -15.65 -13.93
CA SER A 91 19.00 -15.94 -13.18
C SER A 91 18.22 -14.75 -12.62
N SER A 92 18.52 -13.56 -13.05
CA SER A 92 17.62 -12.41 -12.92
C SER A 92 17.53 -11.63 -14.24
N ARG A 93 17.21 -12.33 -15.31
CA ARG A 93 16.39 -11.84 -16.39
C ARG A 93 14.89 -11.95 -15.98
N HIS A 94 14.52 -11.45 -14.82
CA HIS A 94 13.58 -10.34 -14.90
C HIS A 94 14.33 -9.30 -15.72
N GLN A 95 13.91 -9.17 -16.94
CA GLN A 95 14.31 -8.16 -17.88
C GLN A 95 14.84 -6.93 -17.13
N ARG A 96 16.17 -6.81 -16.94
CA ARG A 96 16.73 -5.58 -17.45
C ARG A 96 16.27 -5.63 -18.91
N SER A 97 15.10 -5.09 -19.18
CA SER A 97 14.86 -4.49 -20.47
C SER A 97 16.16 -3.74 -20.69
N SER A 98 16.94 -4.18 -21.66
CA SER A 98 18.06 -3.38 -22.12
C SER A 98 17.44 -2.00 -22.21
N TYR A 99 17.92 -1.07 -21.38
CA TYR A 99 17.42 0.29 -21.34
C TYR A 99 17.50 0.77 -22.79
N LYS A 100 16.39 0.62 -23.49
CA LYS A 100 16.26 1.06 -24.87
C LYS A 100 16.07 2.54 -24.73
N LYS A 101 17.04 3.28 -25.16
CA LYS A 101 17.02 4.71 -25.34
C LYS A 101 15.69 5.11 -25.98
N SER A 102 14.88 5.83 -25.24
CA SER A 102 13.53 6.19 -25.68
C SER A 102 13.55 7.36 -26.67
N PHE A 103 14.46 8.32 -26.47
CA PHE A 103 14.58 9.50 -27.29
C PHE A 103 15.95 10.17 -27.19
N GLU A 104 16.24 11.09 -28.14
CA GLU A 104 17.31 12.09 -28.08
C GLU A 104 16.70 13.49 -28.21
N ALA A 105 17.32 14.47 -27.57
CA ALA A 105 16.90 15.87 -27.66
C ALA A 105 18.11 16.83 -27.63
N PRO A 106 18.99 16.77 -28.65
CA PRO A 106 20.27 17.51 -28.66
C PRO A 106 20.11 19.03 -28.68
N GLU A 107 18.97 19.54 -29.10
CA GLU A 107 18.68 20.97 -29.10
C GLU A 107 17.96 21.48 -27.85
N ALA A 108 17.51 20.54 -26.98
CA ALA A 108 16.81 20.89 -25.77
C ALA A 108 17.78 21.32 -24.65
N LYS A 109 17.47 22.43 -23.98
CA LYS A 109 18.26 23.01 -22.90
C LYS A 109 17.61 22.73 -21.56
N VAL A 110 18.28 22.00 -20.71
CA VAL A 110 17.81 21.59 -19.37
C VAL A 110 18.71 22.18 -18.30
N LEU A 111 18.13 22.76 -17.24
CA LEU A 111 18.84 23.23 -16.07
C LEU A 111 18.49 22.32 -14.88
N VAL A 112 19.48 21.84 -14.16
CA VAL A 112 19.30 21.14 -12.88
C VAL A 112 19.95 21.95 -11.76
N VAL A 113 19.19 22.23 -10.71
CA VAL A 113 19.58 23.04 -9.57
C VAL A 113 19.53 22.18 -8.32
N ASP A 114 20.66 21.97 -7.65
CA ASP A 114 20.78 21.17 -6.43
C ASP A 114 22.06 21.59 -5.72
N ASP A 115 22.03 21.76 -4.39
CA ASP A 115 23.21 22.17 -3.62
C ASP A 115 24.21 21.02 -3.39
N ASN A 116 23.82 19.79 -3.70
CA ASN A 116 24.64 18.61 -3.55
C ASN A 116 25.27 18.18 -4.88
N ASP A 117 26.61 18.26 -4.96
CA ASP A 117 27.39 17.86 -6.14
C ASP A 117 27.11 16.42 -6.59
N MET A 118 26.81 15.50 -5.66
CA MET A 118 26.52 14.12 -5.99
C MET A 118 25.19 14.00 -6.73
N ASN A 119 24.17 14.76 -6.32
CA ASN A 119 22.87 14.78 -7.00
C ASN A 119 23.00 15.34 -8.41
N LEU A 120 23.77 16.41 -8.60
CA LEU A 120 24.08 16.99 -9.91
C LEU A 120 24.84 15.98 -10.79
N LEU A 121 25.79 15.23 -10.23
CA LEU A 121 26.52 14.20 -10.96
C LEU A 121 25.61 13.04 -11.37
N VAL A 122 24.68 12.62 -10.51
CA VAL A 122 23.66 11.60 -10.81
C VAL A 122 22.77 12.07 -11.94
N ALA A 123 22.21 13.29 -11.85
CA ALA A 123 21.39 13.88 -12.91
C ALA A 123 22.14 13.91 -14.27
N LYS A 124 23.41 14.35 -14.25
CA LYS A 124 24.26 14.37 -15.45
C LYS A 124 24.47 12.97 -16.06
N LYS A 125 24.66 11.94 -15.22
CA LYS A 125 24.81 10.56 -15.69
C LYS A 125 23.52 9.99 -16.27
N LEU A 126 22.39 10.26 -15.62
CA LEU A 126 21.07 9.79 -16.06
C LEU A 126 20.66 10.42 -17.39
N LEU A 127 20.93 11.70 -17.58
CA LEU A 127 20.54 12.42 -18.79
C LEU A 127 21.56 12.30 -19.95
N ARG A 128 22.68 11.64 -19.75
CA ARG A 128 23.74 11.53 -20.77
C ARG A 128 23.25 10.97 -22.10
N GLU A 129 22.42 9.96 -22.03
CA GLU A 129 21.95 9.24 -23.22
C GLU A 129 20.88 10.03 -24.00
N THR A 130 20.20 10.97 -23.36
CA THR A 130 19.20 11.84 -24.02
C THR A 130 19.84 12.94 -24.87
N LYS A 131 21.15 13.16 -24.74
CA LYS A 131 21.93 14.19 -25.43
C LYS A 131 21.48 15.65 -25.21
N VAL A 132 20.64 15.91 -24.21
CA VAL A 132 20.20 17.27 -23.89
C VAL A 132 21.39 18.18 -23.51
N GLN A 133 21.26 19.46 -23.81
CA GLN A 133 22.22 20.49 -23.39
C GLN A 133 21.98 20.79 -21.90
N LEU A 134 22.72 20.09 -21.02
CA LEU A 134 22.54 20.16 -19.59
C LEU A 134 23.40 21.28 -18.98
N ALA A 135 22.76 22.19 -18.26
CA ALA A 135 23.40 23.14 -17.35
C ALA A 135 23.13 22.70 -15.89
N LEU A 136 24.10 22.96 -15.01
CA LEU A 136 24.03 22.67 -13.59
C LEU A 136 24.18 23.95 -12.79
N ALA A 137 23.44 24.07 -11.68
CA ALA A 137 23.56 25.17 -10.72
C ALA A 137 23.59 24.60 -9.29
N HIS A 138 24.50 25.12 -8.47
CA HIS A 138 24.73 24.64 -7.09
C HIS A 138 23.96 25.46 -6.04
N SER A 139 23.14 26.42 -6.48
CA SER A 139 22.32 27.25 -5.58
C SER A 139 21.22 28.00 -6.34
N GLY A 140 20.22 28.48 -5.61
CA GLY A 140 19.20 29.37 -6.18
C GLY A 140 19.78 30.63 -6.78
N MET A 141 20.84 31.22 -6.19
CA MET A 141 21.50 32.40 -6.73
C MET A 141 22.20 32.11 -8.07
N GLU A 142 22.82 30.96 -8.24
CA GLU A 142 23.42 30.54 -9.50
C GLU A 142 22.35 30.27 -10.57
N CYS A 143 21.24 29.66 -10.18
CA CYS A 143 20.06 29.49 -11.03
C CYS A 143 19.58 30.82 -11.59
N LEU A 144 19.43 31.86 -10.75
CA LEU A 144 19.00 33.19 -11.17
C LEU A 144 19.97 33.85 -12.16
N LYS A 145 21.28 33.65 -11.97
CA LYS A 145 22.29 34.16 -12.93
C LYS A 145 22.20 33.47 -14.28
N LEU A 146 21.93 32.16 -14.29
CA LEU A 146 21.81 31.38 -15.52
C LEU A 146 20.51 31.69 -16.29
N THR A 147 19.37 31.77 -15.57
CA THR A 147 18.05 32.07 -16.17
C THR A 147 17.92 33.52 -16.65
N ALA A 148 18.74 34.44 -16.13
CA ALA A 148 18.83 35.81 -16.66
C ALA A 148 19.52 35.91 -18.04
N LYS A 149 20.40 34.96 -18.36
CA LYS A 149 21.23 34.98 -19.56
C LYS A 149 20.83 33.97 -20.62
N ASN A 150 20.17 32.88 -20.20
CA ASN A 150 19.86 31.76 -21.08
C ASN A 150 18.38 31.37 -20.97
N ASN A 151 17.84 30.88 -22.08
CA ASN A 151 16.55 30.22 -22.10
C ASN A 151 16.77 28.72 -21.85
N TYR A 152 15.95 28.14 -20.98
CA TYR A 152 15.87 26.70 -20.71
C TYR A 152 14.48 26.19 -21.06
N ASP A 153 14.38 24.97 -21.55
CA ASP A 153 13.11 24.34 -21.89
C ASP A 153 12.45 23.72 -20.64
N VAL A 154 13.26 23.21 -19.72
CA VAL A 154 12.82 22.64 -18.43
C VAL A 154 13.87 22.94 -17.36
N ILE A 155 13.42 23.22 -16.15
CA ILE A 155 14.26 23.41 -14.97
C ILE A 155 13.85 22.39 -13.91
N PHE A 156 14.79 21.58 -13.44
CA PHE A 156 14.64 20.74 -12.25
C PHE A 156 15.28 21.45 -11.07
N MET A 157 14.56 21.59 -9.97
CA MET A 157 15.00 22.43 -8.85
C MET A 157 14.82 21.72 -7.52
N ASP A 158 15.89 21.56 -6.77
CA ASP A 158 15.78 21.07 -5.40
C ASP A 158 14.89 21.98 -4.57
N HIS A 159 13.93 21.39 -3.87
CA HIS A 159 13.06 22.13 -2.97
C HIS A 159 13.82 22.67 -1.75
N MET A 160 14.76 21.92 -1.20
CA MET A 160 15.48 22.26 0.01
C MET A 160 16.95 22.59 -0.29
N MET A 161 17.26 23.88 -0.37
CA MET A 161 18.63 24.38 -0.57
C MET A 161 18.98 25.40 0.51
N PRO A 162 20.25 25.46 0.94
CA PRO A 162 20.72 26.50 1.86
C PRO A 162 20.55 27.91 1.31
N GLU A 163 20.42 28.91 2.19
CA GLU A 163 20.29 30.34 1.90
C GLU A 163 19.02 30.71 1.13
N MET A 164 18.69 30.00 0.05
CA MET A 164 17.52 30.24 -0.79
C MET A 164 16.95 28.90 -1.25
N ASP A 165 15.78 28.55 -0.74
CA ASP A 165 15.06 27.33 -1.10
C ASP A 165 14.52 27.37 -2.53
N GLY A 166 14.02 26.21 -2.99
CA GLY A 166 13.52 26.05 -4.34
C GLY A 166 12.25 26.89 -4.61
N GLU A 167 11.35 27.04 -3.64
CA GLU A 167 10.12 27.84 -3.78
C GLU A 167 10.47 29.31 -4.01
N LYS A 168 11.30 29.88 -3.15
CA LYS A 168 11.75 31.27 -3.30
C LYS A 168 12.56 31.49 -4.59
N THR A 169 13.40 30.52 -4.97
CA THR A 169 14.15 30.59 -6.23
C THR A 169 13.21 30.60 -7.43
N MET A 170 12.20 29.73 -7.44
CA MET A 170 11.19 29.67 -8.48
C MET A 170 10.43 31.00 -8.59
N ASP A 171 9.97 31.57 -7.48
CA ASP A 171 9.27 32.85 -7.46
C ASP A 171 10.13 33.97 -8.07
N LEU A 172 11.41 34.00 -7.74
CA LEU A 172 12.34 34.98 -8.30
C LEU A 172 12.58 34.76 -9.80
N VAL A 173 12.67 33.52 -10.29
CA VAL A 173 12.74 33.20 -11.71
C VAL A 173 11.46 33.67 -12.44
N ARG A 174 10.28 33.43 -11.86
CA ARG A 174 8.99 33.88 -12.44
C ARG A 174 8.88 35.40 -12.55
N ASN A 175 9.45 36.12 -11.58
CA ASN A 175 9.38 37.60 -11.50
C ASN A 175 10.63 38.30 -12.02
N GLN A 176 11.60 37.56 -12.59
CA GLN A 176 12.87 38.13 -13.07
C GLN A 176 12.67 39.09 -14.24
N GLN A 177 12.96 40.37 -14.03
CA GLN A 177 12.85 41.37 -15.10
C GLN A 177 13.87 41.09 -16.23
N GLY A 178 13.38 40.95 -17.47
CA GLY A 178 14.24 40.59 -18.62
C GLY A 178 14.74 39.13 -18.63
N GLY A 179 14.33 38.30 -17.68
CA GLY A 179 14.70 36.87 -17.63
C GLY A 179 13.96 36.06 -18.70
N PHE A 180 14.67 35.07 -19.23
CA PHE A 180 14.17 34.24 -20.33
C PHE A 180 13.28 33.07 -19.86
N CYS A 181 13.34 32.70 -18.56
CA CYS A 181 12.71 31.49 -18.04
C CYS A 181 11.41 31.73 -17.23
N ARG A 182 10.77 32.90 -17.40
CA ARG A 182 9.55 33.25 -16.63
C ARG A 182 8.37 32.28 -16.83
N LYS A 183 8.30 31.61 -17.98
CA LYS A 183 7.25 30.63 -18.31
C LYS A 183 7.77 29.19 -18.42
N THR A 184 9.07 29.00 -18.24
CA THR A 184 9.70 27.68 -18.32
C THR A 184 9.11 26.73 -17.26
N PRO A 185 8.75 25.49 -17.59
CA PRO A 185 8.35 24.50 -16.60
C PRO A 185 9.45 24.30 -15.55
N ILE A 186 9.07 24.41 -14.27
CA ILE A 186 9.98 24.18 -13.12
C ILE A 186 9.43 22.98 -12.34
N ILE A 187 10.24 21.94 -12.24
CA ILE A 187 9.89 20.66 -11.59
C ILE A 187 10.64 20.56 -10.28
N ALA A 188 9.91 20.39 -9.17
CA ALA A 188 10.54 20.27 -7.85
C ALA A 188 11.21 18.90 -7.68
N LEU A 189 12.45 18.87 -7.20
CA LEU A 189 13.11 17.69 -6.70
C LEU A 189 12.91 17.61 -5.18
N THR A 190 12.34 16.52 -4.65
CA THR A 190 11.94 16.47 -3.24
C THR A 190 12.27 15.13 -2.58
N ALA A 191 12.70 15.18 -1.31
CA ALA A 191 12.87 13.98 -0.49
C ALA A 191 11.53 13.41 0.02
N ASN A 192 10.44 14.20 -0.01
CA ASN A 192 9.14 13.82 0.54
C ASN A 192 8.10 13.70 -0.59
N ALA A 193 7.77 12.46 -0.95
CA ALA A 193 6.78 12.11 -1.99
C ALA A 193 5.55 11.40 -1.36
N MET A 194 5.09 11.87 -0.20
CA MET A 194 3.87 11.33 0.42
C MET A 194 2.62 11.70 -0.38
N SER A 195 1.54 10.96 -0.17
CA SER A 195 0.22 11.23 -0.73
C SER A 195 -0.18 12.72 -0.51
N GLY A 196 -0.60 13.41 -1.59
CA GLY A 196 -0.86 14.85 -1.57
C GLY A 196 0.32 15.77 -1.93
N ALA A 197 1.52 15.23 -2.21
CA ALA A 197 2.67 16.03 -2.61
C ALA A 197 2.44 16.79 -3.93
N GLU A 198 1.74 16.22 -4.90
CA GLU A 198 1.43 16.86 -6.18
C GLU A 198 0.63 18.15 -6.00
N GLU A 199 -0.47 18.09 -5.26
CA GLU A 199 -1.30 19.26 -4.98
C GLU A 199 -0.53 20.34 -4.21
N LYS A 200 0.30 19.93 -3.25
CA LYS A 200 1.17 20.83 -2.50
C LYS A 200 2.13 21.60 -3.42
N TYR A 201 2.87 20.90 -4.30
CA TYR A 201 3.84 21.53 -5.19
C TYR A 201 3.18 22.37 -6.28
N ARG A 202 2.01 21.98 -6.76
CA ARG A 202 1.21 22.82 -7.68
C ARG A 202 0.72 24.11 -7.02
N LYS A 203 0.24 24.04 -5.77
CA LYS A 203 -0.16 25.24 -5.00
C LYS A 203 1.01 26.20 -4.75
N MET A 204 2.23 25.67 -4.59
CA MET A 204 3.45 26.45 -4.48
C MET A 204 3.86 27.12 -5.81
N GLY A 205 3.34 26.68 -6.97
CA GLY A 205 3.64 27.24 -8.30
C GLY A 205 4.61 26.40 -9.15
N PHE A 206 5.05 25.24 -8.68
CA PHE A 206 5.80 24.29 -9.49
C PHE A 206 4.91 23.66 -10.57
N SER A 207 5.51 23.33 -11.71
CA SER A 207 4.79 22.66 -12.80
C SER A 207 4.55 21.18 -12.49
N ASP A 208 5.47 20.55 -11.74
CA ASP A 208 5.42 19.16 -11.33
C ASP A 208 6.45 18.88 -10.21
N TYR A 209 6.55 17.63 -9.76
CA TYR A 209 7.58 17.23 -8.80
C TYR A 209 8.17 15.86 -9.15
N LEU A 210 9.37 15.56 -8.63
CA LEU A 210 10.06 14.29 -8.76
C LEU A 210 10.73 13.92 -7.44
N ALA A 211 10.44 12.71 -6.97
CA ALA A 211 10.98 12.21 -5.71
C ALA A 211 12.48 11.88 -5.80
N LYS A 212 13.24 12.22 -4.78
CA LYS A 212 14.61 11.73 -4.56
C LYS A 212 14.54 10.40 -3.77
N PRO A 213 15.40 9.39 -4.10
CA PRO A 213 16.45 9.41 -5.10
C PRO A 213 15.91 9.39 -6.53
N ILE A 214 16.52 10.18 -7.42
CA ILE A 214 16.06 10.35 -8.79
C ILE A 214 16.15 9.01 -9.55
N ASN A 215 15.00 8.54 -10.03
CA ASN A 215 14.92 7.37 -10.92
C ASN A 215 15.10 7.82 -12.37
N GLY A 216 15.99 7.17 -13.12
CA GLY A 216 16.31 7.56 -14.50
C GLY A 216 15.11 7.50 -15.45
N ILE A 217 14.25 6.47 -15.29
CA ILE A 217 13.04 6.30 -16.12
C ILE A 217 12.05 7.44 -15.87
N LEU A 218 11.83 7.80 -14.61
CA LEU A 218 10.94 8.90 -14.23
C LEU A 218 11.51 10.26 -14.67
N PHE A 219 12.83 10.41 -14.62
CA PHE A 219 13.49 11.63 -15.03
C PHE A 219 13.36 11.87 -16.54
N GLU A 220 13.55 10.84 -17.35
CA GLU A 220 13.33 10.90 -18.79
C GLU A 220 11.87 11.12 -19.15
N ALA A 221 10.95 10.46 -18.46
CA ALA A 221 9.52 10.64 -18.65
C ALA A 221 9.11 12.10 -18.38
N MET A 222 9.68 12.75 -17.32
CA MET A 222 9.48 14.19 -17.09
C MET A 222 10.01 15.06 -18.23
N LEU A 223 11.17 14.73 -18.78
CA LEU A 223 11.68 15.46 -19.95
C LEU A 223 10.73 15.35 -21.14
N LEU A 224 10.28 14.15 -21.49
CA LEU A 224 9.35 13.94 -22.60
C LEU A 224 8.01 14.65 -22.40
N ARG A 225 7.57 14.84 -21.16
CA ARG A 225 6.34 15.55 -20.82
C ARG A 225 6.45 17.05 -21.02
N TYR A 226 7.61 17.64 -20.71
CA TYR A 226 7.77 19.10 -20.66
C TYR A 226 8.66 19.69 -21.74
N LEU A 227 9.46 18.89 -22.45
CA LEU A 227 10.22 19.36 -23.59
C LEU A 227 9.33 19.69 -24.79
N PRO A 228 9.65 20.73 -25.58
CA PRO A 228 9.01 20.98 -26.87
C PRO A 228 9.13 19.73 -27.77
N LYS A 229 8.01 19.26 -28.31
CA LYS A 229 7.97 18.07 -29.18
C LYS A 229 8.85 18.16 -30.40
N GLU A 230 9.04 19.37 -30.89
CA GLU A 230 9.88 19.68 -32.06
C GLU A 230 11.38 19.45 -31.83
N ARG A 231 11.79 19.33 -30.54
CA ARG A 231 13.18 19.06 -30.12
C ARG A 231 13.45 17.63 -29.75
N ILE A 232 12.44 16.77 -29.85
CA ILE A 232 12.52 15.36 -29.45
C ILE A 232 12.64 14.49 -30.70
N GLU A 233 13.72 13.74 -30.79
CA GLU A 233 13.93 12.68 -31.78
C GLU A 233 13.59 11.34 -31.12
N TYR A 234 12.44 10.77 -31.45
CA TYR A 234 11.99 9.48 -30.89
C TYR A 234 12.80 8.34 -31.50
N MET A 235 13.37 7.48 -30.65
CA MET A 235 14.12 6.28 -31.02
C MET A 235 13.26 5.00 -30.98
N ILE A 236 12.09 5.08 -30.40
CA ILE A 236 11.08 4.02 -30.28
C ILE A 236 9.74 4.67 -30.63
N ASP A 237 8.77 3.86 -31.10
CA ASP A 237 7.43 4.36 -31.40
C ASP A 237 6.84 5.09 -30.17
N PRO A 238 6.32 6.32 -30.31
CA PRO A 238 5.70 7.05 -29.22
C PRO A 238 4.60 6.26 -28.48
N ASP A 239 3.90 5.37 -29.18
CA ASP A 239 2.90 4.50 -28.57
C ASP A 239 3.54 3.41 -27.68
N GLU A 240 4.70 2.86 -28.06
CA GLU A 240 5.48 1.95 -27.20
C GLU A 240 6.07 2.68 -25.98
N ILE A 241 6.45 3.94 -26.12
CA ILE A 241 6.95 4.76 -25.01
C ILE A 241 5.84 4.98 -23.98
N SER A 242 4.59 5.19 -24.42
CA SER A 242 3.46 5.40 -23.53
C SER A 242 3.14 4.16 -22.64
N GLU A 243 3.59 2.97 -23.05
CA GLU A 243 3.45 1.72 -22.30
C GLU A 243 4.61 1.43 -21.32
N MET A 244 5.70 2.21 -21.37
CA MET A 244 6.82 2.03 -20.44
C MET A 244 6.45 2.47 -19.02
N ASP A 245 6.89 1.72 -18.01
CA ASP A 245 6.53 1.93 -16.59
C ASP A 245 6.73 3.37 -16.09
N GLY A 246 7.75 4.10 -16.60
CA GLY A 246 8.00 5.50 -16.24
C GLY A 246 6.94 6.46 -16.76
N PHE A 247 6.35 6.19 -17.93
CA PHE A 247 5.28 6.98 -18.53
C PHE A 247 3.92 6.69 -17.90
N ARG A 248 3.68 5.45 -17.47
CA ARG A 248 2.51 5.09 -16.66
C ARG A 248 2.47 5.87 -15.34
N ILE A 249 3.63 6.25 -14.80
CA ILE A 249 3.70 6.97 -13.52
C ILE A 249 3.57 8.49 -13.72
N LEU A 250 4.02 9.05 -14.85
CA LEU A 250 4.08 10.50 -15.11
C LEU A 250 3.25 10.97 -16.30
N GLY A 251 2.82 10.07 -17.18
CA GLY A 251 1.93 10.42 -18.28
C GLY A 251 0.62 10.99 -17.76
N GLN A 252 -0.06 11.82 -18.52
CA GLN A 252 -1.51 11.90 -18.41
C GLN A 252 -1.96 10.44 -18.40
N LYS A 253 -2.34 9.94 -17.22
CA LYS A 253 -2.85 8.57 -17.08
C LYS A 253 -3.94 8.48 -18.15
N LYS A 254 -3.74 7.69 -19.22
CA LYS A 254 -4.87 7.23 -19.99
C LYS A 254 -5.78 6.63 -18.93
N LYS A 255 -6.88 7.32 -18.66
CA LYS A 255 -7.78 6.92 -17.58
C LYS A 255 -8.04 5.43 -17.78
N GLN A 256 -7.88 4.66 -16.73
CA GLN A 256 -8.28 3.26 -16.79
C GLN A 256 -9.75 3.24 -17.21
N ARG A 257 -10.12 2.34 -18.09
CA ARG A 257 -11.52 2.25 -18.54
C ARG A 257 -12.46 2.06 -17.34
N LEU A 258 -12.07 1.24 -16.37
CA LEU A 258 -12.86 0.92 -15.19
C LEU A 258 -11.95 0.60 -14.00
N ILE A 259 -12.22 1.20 -12.86
CA ILE A 259 -11.62 0.84 -11.56
C ILE A 259 -12.69 0.15 -10.70
N VAL A 260 -12.31 -0.98 -10.07
CA VAL A 260 -13.09 -1.61 -9.01
C VAL A 260 -12.55 -1.13 -7.68
N SER A 261 -13.42 -0.53 -6.84
CA SER A 261 -13.11 -0.09 -5.48
C SER A 261 -14.02 -0.75 -4.45
N THR A 262 -13.67 -0.67 -3.19
CA THR A 262 -14.45 -1.27 -2.10
C THR A 262 -14.18 -0.58 -0.77
N ASP A 263 -14.85 -1.05 0.29
CA ASP A 263 -14.61 -0.65 1.68
C ASP A 263 -13.56 -1.57 2.35
N ASN A 264 -12.83 -1.10 3.37
CA ASN A 264 -11.85 -1.93 4.08
C ASN A 264 -12.47 -3.10 4.85
N VAL A 265 -13.73 -3.00 5.23
CA VAL A 265 -14.50 -4.04 5.95
C VAL A 265 -14.83 -5.28 5.10
N VAL A 266 -14.27 -5.37 3.90
CA VAL A 266 -14.31 -6.60 3.07
C VAL A 266 -13.23 -7.61 3.45
N ASP A 267 -12.36 -7.27 4.38
CA ASP A 267 -11.33 -8.14 4.96
C ASP A 267 -10.52 -8.91 3.89
N LEU A 268 -10.10 -8.21 2.83
CA LEU A 268 -9.19 -8.75 1.83
C LEU A 268 -7.73 -8.65 2.30
N PRO A 269 -6.88 -9.64 2.01
CA PRO A 269 -5.45 -9.54 2.25
C PRO A 269 -4.81 -8.35 1.54
N ASN A 270 -3.92 -7.64 2.21
CA ASN A 270 -3.25 -6.46 1.66
C ASN A 270 -2.42 -6.73 0.41
N ASP A 271 -1.89 -7.95 0.25
CA ASP A 271 -1.18 -8.38 -0.96
C ASP A 271 -2.15 -8.53 -2.14
N VAL A 272 -3.34 -9.06 -1.94
CA VAL A 272 -4.41 -9.16 -2.96
C VAL A 272 -4.89 -7.78 -3.37
N ILE A 273 -5.14 -6.87 -2.41
CA ILE A 273 -5.53 -5.48 -2.66
C ILE A 273 -4.50 -4.79 -3.55
N ARG A 274 -3.21 -4.91 -3.20
CA ARG A 274 -2.10 -4.31 -3.98
C ARG A 274 -1.92 -4.95 -5.35
N GLN A 275 -1.98 -6.29 -5.42
CA GLN A 275 -1.81 -7.02 -6.68
C GLN A 275 -2.90 -6.70 -7.70
N LEU A 276 -4.14 -6.54 -7.25
CA LEU A 276 -5.29 -6.23 -8.09
C LEU A 276 -5.53 -4.73 -8.25
N GLY A 277 -4.76 -3.88 -7.58
CA GLY A 277 -4.89 -2.43 -7.65
C GLY A 277 -6.26 -1.92 -7.19
N ILE A 278 -6.80 -2.46 -6.08
CA ILE A 278 -8.13 -2.13 -5.57
C ILE A 278 -8.03 -0.94 -4.61
N PRO A 279 -8.57 0.23 -4.94
CA PRO A 279 -8.71 1.34 -4.00
C PRO A 279 -9.72 0.98 -2.90
N VAL A 280 -9.40 1.36 -1.67
CA VAL A 280 -10.19 1.01 -0.49
C VAL A 280 -10.61 2.26 0.26
N MET A 281 -11.90 2.36 0.59
CA MET A 281 -12.46 3.36 1.49
C MET A 281 -12.46 2.82 2.91
N HIS A 282 -11.95 3.59 3.87
CA HIS A 282 -11.83 3.14 5.25
C HIS A 282 -13.06 3.51 6.08
N TYR A 283 -13.54 2.56 6.86
CA TYR A 283 -14.51 2.75 7.93
C TYR A 283 -13.83 3.33 9.16
N PHE A 284 -14.61 3.68 10.15
CA PHE A 284 -14.14 4.24 11.40
C PHE A 284 -14.58 3.38 12.59
N VAL A 285 -13.84 3.50 13.68
CA VAL A 285 -14.18 2.93 14.98
C VAL A 285 -14.24 4.06 16.01
N ASN A 286 -15.41 4.25 16.58
CA ASN A 286 -15.66 5.20 17.66
C ASN A 286 -15.45 4.53 19.01
N THR A 287 -14.66 5.17 19.86
CA THR A 287 -14.44 4.81 21.25
C THR A 287 -14.77 6.01 22.14
N GLU A 288 -14.72 5.86 23.45
CA GLU A 288 -14.86 7.01 24.36
C GLU A 288 -13.68 8.00 24.27
N TYR A 289 -12.54 7.60 23.68
CA TYR A 289 -11.34 8.42 23.55
C TYR A 289 -11.21 9.11 22.20
N GLY A 290 -11.97 8.70 21.19
CA GLY A 290 -11.89 9.31 19.87
C GLY A 290 -12.52 8.49 18.76
N HIS A 291 -12.36 9.04 17.58
CA HIS A 291 -12.80 8.52 16.29
C HIS A 291 -11.54 8.13 15.50
N TYR A 292 -11.41 6.88 15.12
CA TYR A 292 -10.19 6.30 14.55
C TYR A 292 -10.48 5.64 13.20
N GLU A 293 -9.62 5.89 12.24
CA GLU A 293 -9.69 5.26 10.93
C GLU A 293 -9.26 3.78 11.03
N ASP A 294 -10.16 2.89 10.62
CA ASP A 294 -9.98 1.43 10.71
C ASP A 294 -8.85 0.95 9.80
N MET A 295 -8.00 0.07 10.29
CA MET A 295 -6.81 -0.49 9.65
C MET A 295 -5.67 0.52 9.41
N VAL A 296 -5.85 1.79 9.74
CA VAL A 296 -4.85 2.87 9.66
C VAL A 296 -4.42 3.31 11.06
N GLU A 297 -5.35 3.80 11.85
CA GLU A 297 -5.11 4.31 13.21
C GLU A 297 -5.44 3.28 14.30
N ILE A 298 -6.36 2.34 14.01
CA ILE A 298 -6.74 1.27 14.93
C ILE A 298 -6.79 -0.07 14.21
N HIS A 299 -6.22 -1.11 14.85
CA HIS A 299 -6.22 -2.49 14.37
C HIS A 299 -7.01 -3.40 15.31
N SER A 300 -7.42 -4.57 14.80
CA SER A 300 -8.21 -5.57 15.54
C SER A 300 -7.64 -5.89 16.92
N ASP A 301 -6.32 -6.12 17.04
CA ASP A 301 -5.66 -6.48 18.30
C ASP A 301 -5.77 -5.37 19.35
N SER A 302 -5.55 -4.11 18.93
CA SER A 302 -5.67 -2.94 19.80
C SER A 302 -7.10 -2.77 20.29
N LEU A 303 -8.06 -2.95 19.38
CA LEU A 303 -9.48 -2.85 19.69
C LEU A 303 -9.92 -3.97 20.66
N LEU A 304 -9.48 -5.22 20.44
CA LEU A 304 -9.82 -6.34 21.33
C LEU A 304 -9.33 -6.07 22.74
N SER A 305 -8.09 -5.63 22.91
CA SER A 305 -7.54 -5.24 24.21
C SER A 305 -8.32 -4.13 24.91
N TYR A 306 -8.99 -3.27 24.13
CA TYR A 306 -9.87 -2.21 24.62
C TYR A 306 -11.23 -2.76 25.07
N ILE A 307 -11.91 -3.54 24.23
CA ILE A 307 -13.24 -4.08 24.52
C ILE A 307 -13.25 -5.17 25.59
N GLU A 308 -12.12 -5.88 25.80
CA GLU A 308 -11.95 -6.84 26.90
C GLU A 308 -12.04 -6.17 28.29
N LYS A 309 -11.67 -4.89 28.38
CA LYS A 309 -11.80 -4.06 29.58
C LYS A 309 -13.21 -3.50 29.79
N ASP A 310 -14.22 -4.10 29.14
CA ASP A 310 -15.62 -3.65 29.14
C ASP A 310 -15.89 -2.26 28.56
N GLN A 311 -14.91 -1.73 27.81
CA GLN A 311 -15.04 -0.44 27.15
C GLN A 311 -15.87 -0.56 25.87
N TYR A 312 -16.55 0.53 25.49
CA TYR A 312 -17.44 0.54 24.34
C TYR A 312 -16.71 0.99 23.08
N ALA A 313 -16.92 0.25 22.02
CA ALA A 313 -16.47 0.62 20.69
C ALA A 313 -17.58 0.33 19.66
N LYS A 314 -17.71 1.17 18.65
CA LYS A 314 -18.74 1.05 17.61
C LYS A 314 -18.13 1.39 16.25
N SER A 315 -18.37 0.53 15.26
CA SER A 315 -18.03 0.83 13.87
C SER A 315 -18.93 1.90 13.29
N GLU A 316 -18.36 2.74 12.42
CA GLU A 316 -19.06 3.79 11.69
C GLU A 316 -18.66 3.77 10.22
N ALA A 317 -19.66 3.87 9.35
CA ALA A 317 -19.43 3.94 7.92
C ALA A 317 -18.97 5.35 7.51
N PRO A 318 -18.16 5.48 6.45
CA PRO A 318 -17.82 6.78 5.87
C PRO A 318 -19.06 7.59 5.54
N THR A 319 -18.95 8.90 5.68
CA THR A 319 -20.01 9.86 5.33
C THR A 319 -20.17 9.99 3.81
N VAL A 320 -21.27 10.57 3.38
CA VAL A 320 -21.50 10.88 1.94
C VAL A 320 -20.38 11.73 1.38
N GLY A 321 -19.94 12.79 2.10
CA GLY A 321 -18.87 13.69 1.63
C GLY A 321 -17.49 13.01 1.51
N GLU A 322 -17.20 12.04 2.39
CA GLU A 322 -15.97 11.24 2.27
C GLU A 322 -16.00 10.33 1.03
N TYR A 323 -17.14 9.69 0.74
CA TYR A 323 -17.34 8.94 -0.51
C TYR A 323 -17.30 9.84 -1.75
N GLU A 324 -17.87 11.05 -1.71
CA GLU A 324 -17.78 12.02 -2.81
C GLU A 324 -16.33 12.36 -3.13
N THR A 325 -15.52 12.62 -2.10
CA THR A 325 -14.09 12.89 -2.24
C THR A 325 -13.36 11.67 -2.80
N PHE A 326 -13.65 10.48 -2.29
CA PHE A 326 -13.05 9.22 -2.75
C PHE A 326 -13.36 8.94 -4.22
N PHE A 327 -14.63 9.03 -4.62
CA PHE A 327 -15.05 8.81 -6.02
C PHE A 327 -14.50 9.89 -6.96
N GLY A 328 -14.45 11.14 -6.52
CA GLY A 328 -13.83 12.23 -7.27
C GLY A 328 -12.37 11.94 -7.62
N ASN A 329 -11.59 11.50 -6.63
CA ASN A 329 -10.19 11.13 -6.82
C ASN A 329 -10.04 9.92 -7.77
N LEU A 330 -10.91 8.90 -7.67
CA LEU A 330 -10.86 7.74 -8.57
C LEU A 330 -11.21 8.11 -10.02
N LEU A 331 -12.14 9.05 -10.23
CA LEU A 331 -12.51 9.52 -11.57
C LEU A 331 -11.41 10.40 -12.22
N GLU A 332 -10.44 10.88 -11.47
CA GLU A 332 -9.23 11.46 -12.07
C GLU A 332 -8.38 10.37 -12.75
N GLU A 333 -8.44 9.12 -12.25
CA GLU A 333 -7.64 7.98 -12.70
C GLU A 333 -8.39 7.03 -13.64
N ALA A 334 -9.73 7.04 -13.65
CA ALA A 334 -10.56 6.15 -14.44
C ALA A 334 -11.70 6.88 -15.16
N GLU A 335 -12.19 6.25 -16.24
CA GLU A 335 -13.40 6.70 -16.95
C GLU A 335 -14.67 6.28 -16.20
N GLN A 336 -14.62 5.13 -15.53
CA GLN A 336 -15.73 4.58 -14.73
C GLN A 336 -15.21 3.99 -13.43
N VAL A 337 -16.05 4.01 -12.38
CA VAL A 337 -15.78 3.40 -11.09
C VAL A 337 -16.92 2.44 -10.74
N LEU A 338 -16.57 1.19 -10.42
CA LEU A 338 -17.47 0.23 -9.78
C LEU A 338 -17.07 0.09 -8.32
N HIS A 339 -17.87 0.63 -7.41
CA HIS A 339 -17.68 0.45 -5.98
C HIS A 339 -18.54 -0.71 -5.47
N ILE A 340 -17.91 -1.73 -4.88
CA ILE A 340 -18.61 -2.89 -4.31
C ILE A 340 -18.62 -2.72 -2.79
N SER A 341 -19.79 -2.42 -2.25
CA SER A 341 -19.99 -2.22 -0.81
C SER A 341 -20.56 -3.48 -0.15
N ILE A 342 -20.42 -3.57 1.16
CA ILE A 342 -21.07 -4.62 1.96
C ILE A 342 -22.59 -4.51 1.86
N ALA A 343 -23.29 -5.57 2.34
CA ALA A 343 -24.75 -5.65 2.28
C ALA A 343 -25.43 -4.38 2.83
N SER A 344 -26.37 -3.85 2.08
CA SER A 344 -27.16 -2.65 2.40
C SER A 344 -27.88 -2.73 3.77
N GLU A 345 -28.21 -3.94 4.22
CA GLU A 345 -28.86 -4.19 5.50
C GLU A 345 -27.85 -4.30 6.69
N SER A 346 -26.54 -4.19 6.39
CA SER A 346 -25.48 -4.36 7.42
C SER A 346 -24.94 -3.03 7.96
N GLY A 347 -25.44 -1.89 7.48
CA GLY A 347 -25.01 -0.56 7.94
C GLY A 347 -25.29 0.53 6.91
N LYS A 348 -24.71 1.69 7.14
CA LYS A 348 -24.93 2.89 6.32
C LYS A 348 -24.00 3.00 5.10
N GLY A 349 -23.00 2.13 4.97
CA GLY A 349 -21.97 2.26 3.92
C GLY A 349 -22.55 2.26 2.51
N PHE A 350 -23.37 1.26 2.18
CA PHE A 350 -24.00 1.20 0.87
C PHE A 350 -24.91 2.42 0.60
N GLU A 351 -25.70 2.86 1.59
CA GLU A 351 -26.59 4.03 1.47
C GLU A 351 -25.78 5.30 1.21
N ASN A 352 -24.73 5.54 2.02
CA ASN A 352 -23.88 6.72 1.90
C ASN A 352 -23.08 6.72 0.58
N ALA A 353 -22.51 5.57 0.18
CA ALA A 353 -21.82 5.42 -1.10
C ALA A 353 -22.77 5.64 -2.29
N SER A 354 -23.99 5.10 -2.23
CA SER A 354 -25.00 5.28 -3.28
C SER A 354 -25.47 6.73 -3.40
N GLN A 355 -25.63 7.41 -2.26
CA GLN A 355 -25.99 8.83 -2.25
C GLN A 355 -24.87 9.69 -2.83
N ALA A 356 -23.61 9.41 -2.47
CA ALA A 356 -22.46 10.10 -3.04
C ALA A 356 -22.34 9.84 -4.56
N ALA A 357 -22.50 8.60 -4.99
CA ALA A 357 -22.43 8.22 -6.40
C ALA A 357 -23.49 8.91 -7.27
N ALA A 358 -24.64 9.29 -6.72
CA ALA A 358 -25.68 10.00 -7.45
C ALA A 358 -25.21 11.37 -8.02
N GLY A 359 -24.15 11.95 -7.46
CA GLY A 359 -23.48 13.15 -7.99
C GLY A 359 -22.56 12.91 -9.20
N PHE A 360 -22.32 11.65 -9.60
CA PHE A 360 -21.36 11.28 -10.64
C PHE A 360 -22.01 10.37 -11.69
N SER A 361 -21.92 10.74 -12.97
CA SER A 361 -22.48 9.95 -14.08
C SER A 361 -21.74 8.62 -14.37
N HIS A 362 -20.53 8.47 -13.83
CA HIS A 362 -19.60 7.36 -14.13
C HIS A 362 -19.22 6.53 -12.90
N VAL A 363 -19.97 6.66 -11.81
CA VAL A 363 -19.80 5.85 -10.60
C VAL A 363 -21.00 4.94 -10.42
N GLN A 364 -20.76 3.63 -10.33
CA GLN A 364 -21.77 2.62 -10.02
C GLN A 364 -21.45 2.00 -8.67
N VAL A 365 -22.45 1.94 -7.77
CA VAL A 365 -22.32 1.23 -6.48
C VAL A 365 -23.11 -0.07 -6.57
N PHE A 366 -22.45 -1.18 -6.20
CA PHE A 366 -23.03 -2.51 -6.19
C PHE A 366 -23.18 -3.01 -4.75
N ASP A 367 -24.39 -3.41 -4.39
CA ASP A 367 -24.69 -4.08 -3.11
C ASP A 367 -24.29 -5.56 -3.19
N SER A 368 -23.21 -5.92 -2.53
CA SER A 368 -22.73 -7.31 -2.54
C SER A 368 -23.72 -8.29 -1.89
N GLY A 369 -24.61 -7.82 -1.04
CA GLY A 369 -25.48 -8.68 -0.22
C GLY A 369 -24.71 -9.52 0.80
N HIS A 370 -23.41 -9.32 0.92
CA HIS A 370 -22.50 -10.00 1.82
C HIS A 370 -21.74 -9.02 2.73
N LEU A 371 -20.94 -9.53 3.65
CA LEU A 371 -20.04 -8.76 4.49
C LEU A 371 -18.67 -9.44 4.57
N SER A 372 -17.66 -8.71 5.06
CA SER A 372 -16.31 -9.23 5.25
C SER A 372 -15.81 -9.91 3.97
N SER A 373 -15.06 -10.99 4.05
CA SER A 373 -14.49 -11.68 2.89
C SER A 373 -15.52 -12.25 1.89
N GLY A 374 -16.82 -12.27 2.24
CA GLY A 374 -17.88 -12.60 1.29
C GLY A 374 -18.02 -11.52 0.21
N THR A 375 -18.00 -10.26 0.60
CA THR A 375 -17.86 -9.12 -0.31
C THR A 375 -16.51 -9.16 -1.00
N GLY A 376 -15.43 -9.50 -0.27
CA GLY A 376 -14.08 -9.63 -0.79
C GLY A 376 -13.98 -10.59 -1.98
N LEU A 377 -14.66 -11.75 -1.95
CA LEU A 377 -14.73 -12.67 -3.09
C LEU A 377 -15.32 -12.00 -4.34
N MET A 378 -16.36 -11.18 -4.18
CA MET A 378 -16.98 -10.46 -5.30
C MET A 378 -16.04 -9.37 -5.85
N VAL A 379 -15.36 -8.66 -4.97
CA VAL A 379 -14.37 -7.64 -5.35
C VAL A 379 -13.22 -8.25 -6.14
N MET A 380 -12.66 -9.38 -5.68
CA MET A 380 -11.64 -10.12 -6.40
C MET A 380 -12.12 -10.61 -7.77
N HIS A 381 -13.36 -11.10 -7.85
CA HIS A 381 -13.96 -11.54 -9.09
C HIS A 381 -14.08 -10.39 -10.09
N ALA A 382 -14.66 -9.25 -9.67
CA ALA A 382 -14.81 -8.06 -10.51
C ALA A 382 -13.45 -7.51 -10.97
N ALA A 383 -12.47 -7.38 -10.08
CA ALA A 383 -11.12 -6.90 -10.42
C ALA A 383 -10.44 -7.82 -11.45
N ASN A 384 -10.56 -9.14 -11.30
CA ASN A 384 -10.06 -10.10 -12.29
C ASN A 384 -10.77 -10.01 -13.64
N MET A 385 -12.05 -9.63 -13.68
CA MET A 385 -12.77 -9.39 -14.92
C MET A 385 -12.29 -8.10 -15.60
N VAL A 386 -12.00 -7.04 -14.85
CA VAL A 386 -11.38 -5.81 -15.38
C VAL A 386 -10.03 -6.11 -16.02
N LEU A 387 -9.17 -6.91 -15.37
CA LEU A 387 -7.89 -7.36 -15.94
C LEU A 387 -8.06 -8.16 -17.25
N LYS A 388 -9.21 -8.80 -17.44
CA LYS A 388 -9.57 -9.50 -18.69
C LYS A 388 -10.30 -8.59 -19.70
N ASN A 389 -10.28 -7.27 -19.50
CA ASN A 389 -10.91 -6.27 -20.35
C ASN A 389 -12.43 -6.43 -20.51
N LYS A 390 -13.12 -7.01 -19.51
CA LYS A 390 -14.58 -7.09 -19.49
C LYS A 390 -15.21 -5.71 -19.23
N ASP A 391 -16.39 -5.45 -19.81
CA ASP A 391 -17.09 -4.18 -19.58
C ASP A 391 -17.92 -4.22 -18.28
N LEU A 392 -18.42 -3.04 -17.88
CA LEU A 392 -19.14 -2.88 -16.62
C LEU A 392 -20.40 -3.75 -16.57
N ASP A 393 -21.14 -3.84 -17.66
CA ASP A 393 -22.41 -4.60 -17.71
C ASP A 393 -22.14 -6.11 -17.59
N GLU A 394 -21.10 -6.63 -18.26
CA GLU A 394 -20.68 -8.03 -18.11
C GLU A 394 -20.27 -8.34 -16.67
N ILE A 395 -19.57 -7.38 -16.01
CA ILE A 395 -19.13 -7.55 -14.62
C ILE A 395 -20.33 -7.56 -13.68
N LEU A 396 -21.27 -6.62 -13.83
CA LEU A 396 -22.48 -6.55 -13.00
C LEU A 396 -23.31 -7.82 -13.12
N GLN A 397 -23.58 -8.30 -14.35
CA GLN A 397 -24.29 -9.57 -14.59
C GLN A 397 -23.58 -10.76 -13.93
N SER A 398 -22.25 -10.81 -14.01
CA SER A 398 -21.46 -11.86 -13.38
C SER A 398 -21.53 -11.79 -11.84
N LEU A 399 -21.50 -10.58 -11.26
CA LEU A 399 -21.65 -10.38 -9.82
C LEU A 399 -23.02 -10.82 -9.32
N GLU A 400 -24.10 -10.48 -10.04
CA GLU A 400 -25.45 -10.95 -9.73
C GLU A 400 -25.58 -12.48 -9.79
N ALA A 401 -24.90 -13.12 -10.75
CA ALA A 401 -24.90 -14.57 -10.89
C ALA A 401 -24.15 -15.32 -9.78
N ILE A 402 -23.04 -14.74 -9.26
CA ILE A 402 -22.26 -15.37 -8.19
C ILE A 402 -22.76 -15.01 -6.79
N GLN A 403 -23.42 -13.87 -6.60
CA GLN A 403 -23.92 -13.40 -5.32
C GLN A 403 -24.68 -14.49 -4.52
N PRO A 404 -25.68 -15.19 -5.06
CA PRO A 404 -26.42 -16.22 -4.31
C PRO A 404 -25.59 -17.49 -4.03
N LYS A 405 -24.49 -17.68 -4.71
CA LYS A 405 -23.61 -18.83 -4.54
C LYS A 405 -22.61 -18.67 -3.39
N ILE A 406 -22.32 -17.43 -2.98
CA ILE A 406 -21.38 -17.17 -1.89
C ILE A 406 -22.04 -17.52 -0.56
N GLN A 407 -21.32 -18.30 0.23
CA GLN A 407 -21.72 -18.68 1.58
C GLN A 407 -20.86 -17.91 2.57
N THR A 408 -21.52 -17.08 3.37
CA THR A 408 -20.88 -16.30 4.44
C THR A 408 -21.51 -16.71 5.76
N SER A 409 -20.76 -17.38 6.61
CA SER A 409 -21.18 -17.73 7.97
C SER A 409 -20.02 -17.56 8.94
N PHE A 410 -20.34 -17.28 10.20
CA PHE A 410 -19.34 -17.13 11.25
C PHE A 410 -19.89 -17.58 12.59
N ILE A 411 -18.99 -18.14 13.40
CA ILE A 411 -19.27 -18.59 14.75
C ILE A 411 -18.72 -17.60 15.75
N LEU A 412 -19.49 -17.27 16.78
CA LEU A 412 -19.08 -16.42 17.88
C LEU A 412 -18.60 -17.28 19.04
N ASP A 413 -17.50 -16.90 19.68
CA ASP A 413 -17.04 -17.56 20.91
C ASP A 413 -17.97 -17.27 22.09
N SER A 414 -18.55 -16.07 22.14
CA SER A 414 -19.45 -15.62 23.19
C SER A 414 -20.63 -14.82 22.61
N SER A 415 -21.75 -14.86 23.28
CA SER A 415 -22.93 -14.03 22.96
C SER A 415 -22.87 -12.60 23.54
N LYS A 416 -21.75 -12.24 24.21
CA LYS A 416 -21.58 -10.94 24.89
C LYS A 416 -21.76 -9.73 23.94
N GLN A 417 -21.24 -9.82 22.72
CA GLN A 417 -21.37 -8.74 21.75
C GLN A 417 -22.81 -8.60 21.21
N LEU A 418 -23.53 -9.71 21.05
CA LEU A 418 -24.97 -9.67 20.72
C LEU A 418 -25.80 -8.98 21.80
N TYR A 419 -25.42 -9.15 23.06
CA TYR A 419 -26.04 -8.40 24.18
C TYR A 419 -25.69 -6.91 24.12
N ARG A 420 -24.41 -6.58 23.89
CA ARG A 420 -23.95 -5.19 23.80
C ARG A 420 -24.56 -4.41 22.61
N SER A 421 -24.77 -5.09 21.50
CA SER A 421 -25.46 -4.51 20.33
C SER A 421 -26.98 -4.40 20.49
N GLY A 422 -27.53 -4.85 21.63
CA GLY A 422 -28.96 -4.81 21.89
C GLY A 422 -29.78 -5.93 21.24
N LEU A 423 -29.13 -6.87 20.56
CA LEU A 423 -29.79 -8.02 19.92
C LEU A 423 -30.24 -9.09 20.94
N LEU A 424 -29.62 -9.12 22.12
CA LEU A 424 -30.00 -9.98 23.23
C LEU A 424 -30.29 -9.16 24.48
N ASN A 425 -31.32 -9.57 25.26
CA ASN A 425 -31.50 -9.01 26.59
C ASN A 425 -30.54 -9.65 27.61
N LYS A 426 -30.35 -8.99 28.77
CA LYS A 426 -29.40 -9.41 29.80
C LYS A 426 -29.68 -10.82 30.37
N GLN A 427 -30.93 -11.22 30.46
CA GLN A 427 -31.31 -12.52 31.03
C GLN A 427 -30.95 -13.65 30.04
N VAL A 428 -31.28 -13.47 28.77
CA VAL A 428 -30.92 -14.42 27.71
C VAL A 428 -29.41 -14.52 27.58
N TRP A 429 -28.67 -13.40 27.59
CA TRP A 429 -27.22 -13.40 27.54
C TRP A 429 -26.60 -14.18 28.70
N LYS A 430 -27.03 -13.97 29.96
CA LYS A 430 -26.52 -14.72 31.09
C LYS A 430 -26.80 -16.21 30.97
N MET A 431 -27.96 -16.60 30.45
CA MET A 431 -28.30 -18.00 30.22
C MET A 431 -27.41 -18.64 29.14
N THR A 432 -27.16 -17.92 28.05
CA THR A 432 -26.28 -18.40 26.95
C THR A 432 -24.85 -18.58 27.42
N GLU A 433 -24.33 -17.67 28.23
CA GLU A 433 -22.98 -17.80 28.84
C GLU A 433 -22.89 -19.02 29.76
N MET A 434 -23.89 -19.22 30.64
CA MET A 434 -23.92 -20.36 31.57
C MET A 434 -23.97 -21.73 30.83
N LEU A 435 -24.60 -21.76 29.65
CA LEU A 435 -24.72 -22.97 28.84
C LEU A 435 -23.56 -23.14 27.84
N GLN A 436 -22.52 -22.33 27.90
CA GLN A 436 -21.44 -22.31 26.93
C GLN A 436 -21.99 -22.33 25.48
N CYS A 437 -22.81 -21.34 25.18
CA CYS A 437 -23.53 -21.25 23.93
C CYS A 437 -22.73 -20.47 22.90
N HIS A 438 -22.46 -21.08 21.75
CA HIS A 438 -21.76 -20.50 20.62
C HIS A 438 -22.72 -20.31 19.43
N PRO A 439 -23.24 -19.11 19.22
CA PRO A 439 -24.14 -18.86 18.09
C PRO A 439 -23.39 -18.83 16.77
N VAL A 440 -24.00 -19.41 15.75
CA VAL A 440 -23.58 -19.28 14.36
C VAL A 440 -24.52 -18.31 13.66
N LEU A 441 -23.94 -17.30 13.05
CA LEU A 441 -24.65 -16.33 12.23
C LEU A 441 -24.30 -16.55 10.75
N ALA A 442 -25.25 -16.32 9.87
CA ALA A 442 -25.05 -16.42 8.44
C ALA A 442 -25.76 -15.28 7.72
N LEU A 443 -25.31 -14.98 6.52
CA LEU A 443 -26.01 -14.05 5.61
C LEU A 443 -27.13 -14.79 4.88
N HIS A 444 -28.33 -14.29 4.99
CA HIS A 444 -29.48 -14.74 4.23
C HIS A 444 -30.28 -13.55 3.73
N LYS A 445 -30.46 -13.43 2.39
CA LYS A 445 -31.17 -12.28 1.77
C LYS A 445 -30.65 -10.94 2.26
N LYS A 446 -29.34 -10.75 2.26
CA LYS A 446 -28.61 -9.53 2.68
C LYS A 446 -28.67 -9.22 4.19
N LYS A 447 -29.28 -10.08 5.01
CA LYS A 447 -29.41 -9.90 6.46
C LYS A 447 -28.59 -10.93 7.22
N ILE A 448 -28.02 -10.50 8.35
CA ILE A 448 -27.41 -11.39 9.32
C ILE A 448 -28.54 -12.10 10.08
N VAL A 449 -28.57 -13.43 10.03
CA VAL A 449 -29.56 -14.24 10.73
C VAL A 449 -28.88 -15.33 11.55
N PRO A 450 -29.47 -15.74 12.69
CA PRO A 450 -29.04 -16.94 13.41
C PRO A 450 -29.24 -18.17 12.51
N ALA A 451 -28.17 -18.95 12.32
CA ALA A 451 -28.19 -20.16 11.47
C ALA A 451 -28.14 -21.45 12.30
N ALA A 452 -27.41 -21.43 13.41
CA ALA A 452 -27.30 -22.57 14.33
C ALA A 452 -26.81 -22.08 15.71
N ILE A 453 -26.92 -22.97 16.71
CA ILE A 453 -26.36 -22.76 18.03
C ILE A 453 -25.66 -24.06 18.43
N PHE A 454 -24.40 -23.94 18.82
CA PHE A 454 -23.66 -25.07 19.38
C PHE A 454 -23.42 -24.86 20.88
N PHE A 455 -23.27 -25.96 21.61
CA PHE A 455 -23.07 -25.96 23.06
C PHE A 455 -21.83 -26.77 23.40
N GLY A 456 -21.09 -26.33 24.41
CA GLY A 456 -19.94 -27.01 24.96
C GLY A 456 -18.63 -26.25 24.79
N ASN A 457 -17.52 -26.96 24.94
CA ASN A 457 -16.20 -26.39 24.90
C ASN A 457 -15.89 -25.82 23.52
N THR A 458 -15.24 -24.65 23.48
CA THR A 458 -14.95 -23.86 22.28
C THR A 458 -14.29 -24.69 21.17
N GLN A 459 -13.25 -25.49 21.49
CA GLN A 459 -12.54 -26.26 20.46
C GLN A 459 -13.41 -27.32 19.79
N ASP A 460 -14.22 -28.05 20.58
CA ASP A 460 -15.13 -29.06 20.06
C ASP A 460 -16.25 -28.44 19.23
N VAL A 461 -16.72 -27.28 19.66
CA VAL A 461 -17.75 -26.52 18.97
C VAL A 461 -17.22 -25.98 17.63
N TYR A 462 -15.99 -25.50 17.57
CA TYR A 462 -15.37 -25.05 16.33
C TYR A 462 -15.26 -26.19 15.31
N LYS A 463 -14.83 -27.39 15.74
CA LYS A 463 -14.80 -28.58 14.87
C LYS A 463 -16.19 -28.96 14.36
N LYS A 464 -17.22 -28.92 15.22
CA LYS A 464 -18.61 -29.18 14.81
C LYS A 464 -19.11 -28.16 13.78
N TYR A 465 -18.79 -26.87 13.96
CA TYR A 465 -19.13 -25.82 13.01
C TYR A 465 -18.43 -26.05 11.65
N ILE A 466 -17.12 -26.33 11.66
CA ILE A 466 -16.35 -26.61 10.45
C ILE A 466 -16.96 -27.82 9.72
N HIS A 467 -17.23 -28.90 10.44
CA HIS A 467 -17.89 -30.08 9.89
C HIS A 467 -19.23 -29.72 9.22
N ALA A 468 -20.09 -28.97 9.93
CA ALA A 468 -21.40 -28.56 9.43
C ALA A 468 -21.31 -27.70 8.14
N GLN A 469 -20.24 -26.89 8.00
CA GLN A 469 -20.02 -26.08 6.80
C GLN A 469 -19.41 -26.89 5.66
N MET A 470 -18.43 -27.75 5.92
CA MET A 470 -17.65 -28.46 4.90
C MET A 470 -18.30 -29.77 4.42
N ALA A 471 -19.12 -30.41 5.24
CA ALA A 471 -19.82 -31.67 4.93
C ALA A 471 -21.19 -31.47 4.24
N ARG A 472 -21.47 -30.27 3.74
CA ARG A 472 -22.74 -29.96 3.04
C ARG A 472 -22.91 -30.78 1.77
N TRP A 473 -24.17 -31.11 1.46
CA TRP A 473 -24.54 -31.82 0.23
C TRP A 473 -24.34 -30.98 -1.03
N SER A 474 -24.46 -29.66 -0.94
CA SER A 474 -24.23 -28.76 -2.07
C SER A 474 -22.74 -28.76 -2.43
N PRO A 475 -22.41 -28.89 -3.71
CA PRO A 475 -21.03 -28.92 -4.16
C PRO A 475 -20.35 -27.56 -3.91
N ILE A 476 -19.25 -27.58 -3.16
CA ILE A 476 -18.43 -26.41 -2.86
C ILE A 476 -17.44 -26.20 -4.01
N ASP A 477 -17.31 -24.96 -4.51
CA ASP A 477 -16.21 -24.57 -5.40
C ASP A 477 -14.91 -24.56 -4.56
N GLN A 478 -13.96 -25.41 -4.92
CA GLN A 478 -12.71 -25.60 -4.17
C GLN A 478 -11.60 -24.63 -4.58
N LYS A 479 -11.88 -23.60 -5.36
CA LYS A 479 -10.86 -22.62 -5.79
C LYS A 479 -10.38 -21.76 -4.64
N VAL A 480 -11.30 -21.18 -3.88
CA VAL A 480 -10.96 -20.21 -2.82
C VAL A 480 -11.80 -20.43 -1.57
N LEU A 481 -11.12 -20.43 -0.42
CA LEU A 481 -11.71 -20.36 0.91
C LEU A 481 -11.10 -19.19 1.66
N PHE A 482 -11.93 -18.36 2.28
CA PHE A 482 -11.50 -17.42 3.31
C PHE A 482 -11.83 -17.98 4.70
N ILE A 483 -10.84 -17.91 5.57
CA ILE A 483 -10.97 -18.14 7.01
C ILE A 483 -10.66 -16.80 7.67
N THR A 484 -11.69 -16.02 7.98
CA THR A 484 -11.57 -14.68 8.56
C THR A 484 -11.84 -14.77 10.05
N SER A 485 -10.90 -14.33 10.88
CA SER A 485 -10.96 -14.45 12.33
C SER A 485 -10.76 -13.13 13.05
N ALA A 486 -11.26 -12.99 14.27
CA ALA A 486 -11.04 -11.87 15.17
C ALA A 486 -10.46 -12.38 16.50
N GLY A 487 -9.19 -12.05 16.76
CA GLY A 487 -8.51 -12.38 18.01
C GLY A 487 -8.37 -13.88 18.29
N CYS A 488 -8.33 -14.74 17.27
CA CYS A 488 -8.03 -16.14 17.44
C CYS A 488 -6.52 -16.35 17.63
N SER A 489 -6.14 -17.17 18.61
CA SER A 489 -4.73 -17.52 18.81
C SER A 489 -4.17 -18.29 17.60
N LYS A 490 -2.85 -18.34 17.50
CA LYS A 490 -2.19 -19.08 16.42
C LYS A 490 -2.57 -20.56 16.44
N GLU A 491 -2.60 -21.16 17.63
CA GLU A 491 -2.97 -22.57 17.83
C GLU A 491 -4.41 -22.83 17.37
N THR A 492 -5.32 -21.88 17.65
CA THR A 492 -6.72 -21.96 17.18
C THR A 492 -6.79 -21.86 15.65
N LYS A 493 -6.06 -20.93 15.04
CA LYS A 493 -5.99 -20.78 13.58
C LYS A 493 -5.43 -22.04 12.91
N ASP A 494 -4.35 -22.60 13.44
CA ASP A 494 -3.74 -23.84 12.94
C ASP A 494 -4.74 -25.02 13.06
N MET A 495 -5.44 -25.16 14.18
CA MET A 495 -6.49 -26.17 14.38
C MET A 495 -7.64 -26.01 13.38
N ILE A 496 -8.11 -24.77 13.12
CA ILE A 496 -9.16 -24.50 12.15
C ILE A 496 -8.72 -24.93 10.73
N LEU A 497 -7.50 -24.58 10.35
CA LEU A 497 -6.95 -24.95 9.06
C LEU A 497 -6.83 -26.47 8.88
N GLU A 498 -6.26 -27.16 9.88
CA GLU A 498 -6.14 -28.61 9.88
C GLU A 498 -7.51 -29.28 9.79
N GLU A 499 -8.49 -28.79 10.56
CA GLU A 499 -9.84 -29.37 10.56
C GLU A 499 -10.53 -29.19 9.21
N VAL A 500 -10.44 -28.00 8.57
CA VAL A 500 -10.99 -27.77 7.23
C VAL A 500 -10.38 -28.71 6.20
N GLN A 501 -9.05 -28.92 6.23
CA GLN A 501 -8.31 -29.76 5.28
C GLN A 501 -8.68 -31.24 5.36
N LYS A 502 -9.28 -31.72 6.49
CA LYS A 502 -9.80 -33.08 6.60
C LYS A 502 -11.01 -33.34 5.68
N TYR A 503 -11.78 -32.30 5.39
CA TYR A 503 -13.02 -32.41 4.60
C TYR A 503 -12.86 -32.00 3.15
N LYS A 504 -12.11 -30.91 2.89
CA LYS A 504 -11.99 -30.33 1.55
C LYS A 504 -10.56 -29.81 1.32
N LYS A 505 -10.07 -29.98 0.09
CA LYS A 505 -8.83 -29.34 -0.38
C LYS A 505 -9.21 -28.16 -1.26
N PHE A 506 -8.75 -26.98 -0.90
CA PHE A 506 -8.93 -25.77 -1.69
C PHE A 506 -7.62 -25.42 -2.42
N ASP A 507 -7.71 -24.87 -3.62
CA ASP A 507 -6.57 -24.40 -4.38
C ASP A 507 -5.88 -23.25 -3.65
N GLN A 508 -6.67 -22.34 -3.05
CA GLN A 508 -6.20 -21.22 -2.25
C GLN A 508 -7.01 -21.07 -0.97
N ILE A 509 -6.31 -20.96 0.17
CA ILE A 509 -6.90 -20.62 1.46
C ILE A 509 -6.28 -19.32 1.96
N TYR A 510 -7.12 -18.32 2.19
CA TYR A 510 -6.72 -17.07 2.82
C TYR A 510 -7.07 -17.09 4.31
N MET A 511 -6.04 -17.04 5.16
CA MET A 511 -6.19 -16.84 6.61
C MET A 511 -6.11 -15.35 6.88
N GLN A 512 -7.26 -14.73 7.17
CA GLN A 512 -7.36 -13.28 7.30
C GLN A 512 -7.78 -12.85 8.69
N GLU A 513 -7.22 -11.77 9.21
CA GLU A 513 -7.73 -11.09 10.38
C GLU A 513 -8.83 -10.11 9.97
N ALA A 514 -9.93 -10.10 10.72
CA ALA A 514 -11.01 -9.17 10.49
C ALA A 514 -10.57 -7.73 10.82
N SER A 515 -11.10 -6.74 10.12
CA SER A 515 -10.90 -5.32 10.40
C SER A 515 -11.37 -4.96 11.81
N ALA A 516 -10.90 -3.85 12.37
CA ALA A 516 -11.35 -3.42 13.69
C ALA A 516 -12.85 -3.10 13.69
N ALA A 517 -13.39 -2.54 12.61
CA ALA A 517 -14.82 -2.28 12.47
C ALA A 517 -15.65 -3.58 12.53
N ILE A 518 -15.23 -4.68 11.87
CA ILE A 518 -15.90 -5.98 11.97
C ILE A 518 -15.71 -6.56 13.38
N THR A 519 -14.49 -6.51 13.93
CA THR A 519 -14.14 -7.03 15.25
C THR A 519 -14.96 -6.37 16.37
N SER A 520 -15.29 -5.07 16.26
CA SER A 520 -16.13 -4.36 17.22
C SER A 520 -17.53 -4.99 17.40
N ASN A 521 -18.01 -5.66 16.35
CA ASN A 521 -19.34 -6.29 16.33
C ASN A 521 -19.33 -7.77 16.72
N CYS A 522 -18.24 -8.50 16.43
CA CYS A 522 -18.18 -9.96 16.69
C CYS A 522 -17.40 -10.33 17.96
N GLY A 523 -16.42 -9.50 18.37
CA GLY A 523 -15.57 -9.77 19.54
C GLY A 523 -14.48 -10.80 19.30
N ALA A 524 -13.71 -11.10 20.38
CA ALA A 524 -12.62 -12.05 20.33
C ALA A 524 -13.12 -13.50 20.13
N GLY A 525 -12.28 -14.32 19.49
CA GLY A 525 -12.56 -15.74 19.27
C GLY A 525 -13.54 -16.05 18.13
N CYS A 526 -14.08 -15.02 17.48
CA CYS A 526 -14.96 -15.22 16.31
C CYS A 526 -14.16 -15.64 15.08
N PHE A 527 -14.69 -16.57 14.29
CA PHE A 527 -14.19 -16.80 12.94
C PHE A 527 -15.30 -17.20 11.97
N GLY A 528 -15.08 -16.89 10.70
CA GLY A 528 -15.99 -17.21 9.60
C GLY A 528 -15.33 -18.10 8.56
N LEU A 529 -16.16 -18.93 7.90
CA LEU A 529 -15.81 -19.68 6.71
C LEU A 529 -16.62 -19.11 5.54
N ILE A 530 -15.89 -18.61 4.54
CA ILE A 530 -16.48 -17.93 3.39
C ILE A 530 -15.96 -18.60 2.13
N TYR A 531 -16.89 -19.11 1.33
CA TYR A 531 -16.62 -19.88 0.12
C TYR A 531 -17.77 -19.76 -0.86
N MET A 532 -17.58 -20.27 -2.08
CA MET A 532 -18.60 -20.26 -3.12
C MET A 532 -19.12 -21.69 -3.37
N LEU A 533 -20.41 -21.82 -3.71
CA LEU A 533 -20.99 -23.04 -4.26
C LEU A 533 -20.80 -23.08 -5.78
N GLN A 534 -20.75 -24.29 -6.38
CA GLN A 534 -20.61 -24.50 -7.82
C GLN A 534 -21.82 -24.00 -8.62
#